data_e98f4e3043f373b469c86c8612d99324
#
_entry.id   e98f4e3043f373b469c86c8612d99324
#
_cell.length_a   1.000
_cell.length_b   1.000
_cell.length_c   1.000
_cell.angle_alpha   90.00
_cell.angle_beta   90.00
_cell.angle_gamma   90.00
#
_symmetry.space_group_name_H-M   'P 1'
#
loop_
_entity.id
_entity.type
_entity.pdbx_description
1 polymer ?
#
loop_
_entity_poly.entity_id
_entity_poly.type
_entity_poly.pdbx_seq_one_letter_code
_entity_poly.pdbx_strand_id
1 'polypeptide(L)'
;MDMAKAEAFLAVAEELHFGRAADRLHVSQPRVSRLVAALEREIGGKLFNRTSRRVALTPLGQQFHTQLTCGYAQMQVALAEARTAARGITGALRIGCMITTGGPALARLVDKFSARHPGCEVTLHQLGIWEPYRDLRRGEVDVVVNWLAVDEPDLTAGPVIEYRDRVLAVGRTHRLADRESVSVEDLADEKAHEWPPGFPAALGDAIIPRCTPSGRPIPRIHISLSSVEDAVTQIARGQIVHPHMAGIPLLRRSDIMLIPIRDLPPMPLGMIWCTAHENARIRALAATAQSIHIPPSHRTRRHPTPQPE
;
A
#
# COMPACT_ATOMS: atom_id res chain seq x y z
N MET A 1 -1.10 -35.70 16.86
CA MET A 1 -1.13 -34.52 17.78
C MET A 1 -2.45 -33.80 17.58
N ASP A 2 -3.21 -33.49 18.63
CA ASP A 2 -4.43 -32.65 18.56
C ASP A 2 -4.14 -31.21 19.08
N MET A 3 -5.07 -30.31 18.81
CA MET A 3 -4.95 -28.88 19.18
C MET A 3 -4.72 -28.67 20.67
N ALA A 4 -5.42 -29.42 21.53
CA ALA A 4 -5.34 -29.23 22.97
C ALA A 4 -3.95 -29.60 23.51
N LYS A 5 -3.27 -30.60 22.93
CA LYS A 5 -1.88 -30.95 23.27
C LYS A 5 -0.91 -29.85 22.82
N ALA A 6 -1.10 -29.28 21.62
CA ALA A 6 -0.29 -28.19 21.10
C ALA A 6 -0.42 -26.94 21.98
N GLU A 7 -1.64 -26.52 22.30
CA GLU A 7 -1.92 -25.39 23.18
C GLU A 7 -1.34 -25.58 24.59
N ALA A 8 -1.53 -26.75 25.17
CA ALA A 8 -0.98 -27.05 26.47
C ALA A 8 0.56 -26.98 26.50
N PHE A 9 1.23 -27.49 25.46
CA PHE A 9 2.68 -27.42 25.34
C PHE A 9 3.15 -25.96 25.18
N LEU A 10 2.56 -25.20 24.26
CA LEU A 10 2.92 -23.80 24.01
C LEU A 10 2.73 -22.95 25.28
N ALA A 11 1.58 -23.08 25.94
CA ALA A 11 1.32 -22.35 27.18
C ALA A 11 2.34 -22.68 28.29
N VAL A 12 2.74 -23.96 28.46
CA VAL A 12 3.75 -24.33 29.45
C VAL A 12 5.15 -23.87 29.05
N ALA A 13 5.46 -23.85 27.74
CA ALA A 13 6.73 -23.35 27.21
C ALA A 13 6.94 -21.85 27.45
N GLU A 14 5.87 -21.05 27.32
CA GLU A 14 5.89 -19.63 27.58
C GLU A 14 5.89 -19.30 29.08
N GLU A 15 5.02 -19.94 29.85
CA GLU A 15 4.87 -19.68 31.28
C GLU A 15 5.97 -20.30 32.13
N LEU A 16 6.63 -21.34 31.65
CA LEU A 16 7.56 -22.19 32.41
C LEU A 16 6.98 -22.65 33.77
N HIS A 17 5.65 -22.78 33.81
CA HIS A 17 4.91 -23.13 35.00
C HIS A 17 3.55 -23.76 34.68
N PHE A 18 3.31 -25.01 35.10
CA PHE A 18 2.08 -25.74 34.78
C PHE A 18 0.81 -25.13 35.37
N GLY A 19 0.90 -24.53 36.56
CA GLY A 19 -0.24 -23.83 37.16
C GLY A 19 -0.66 -22.59 36.36
N ARG A 20 0.29 -21.69 36.09
CA ARG A 20 0.00 -20.49 35.29
C ARG A 20 -0.49 -20.83 33.86
N ALA A 21 0.09 -21.86 33.24
CA ALA A 21 -0.39 -22.35 31.98
C ALA A 21 -1.85 -22.85 32.03
N ALA A 22 -2.20 -23.53 33.15
CA ALA A 22 -3.56 -23.99 33.37
C ALA A 22 -4.54 -22.84 33.58
N ASP A 23 -4.18 -21.83 34.37
CA ASP A 23 -4.97 -20.61 34.55
C ASP A 23 -5.21 -19.89 33.23
N ARG A 24 -4.16 -19.71 32.41
CA ARG A 24 -4.24 -19.09 31.09
C ARG A 24 -5.16 -19.83 30.10
N LEU A 25 -5.14 -21.18 30.17
CA LEU A 25 -5.99 -22.04 29.35
C LEU A 25 -7.39 -22.28 29.93
N HIS A 26 -7.69 -21.73 31.10
CA HIS A 26 -8.94 -21.94 31.83
C HIS A 26 -9.25 -23.43 32.07
N VAL A 27 -8.24 -24.22 32.40
CA VAL A 27 -8.37 -25.65 32.74
C VAL A 27 -7.62 -25.99 34.01
N SER A 28 -7.80 -27.23 34.54
CA SER A 28 -7.07 -27.65 35.70
C SER A 28 -5.60 -28.02 35.38
N GLN A 29 -4.66 -27.77 36.32
CA GLN A 29 -3.26 -28.14 36.17
C GLN A 29 -3.06 -29.65 35.89
N PRO A 30 -3.79 -30.60 36.50
CA PRO A 30 -3.69 -32.02 36.13
C PRO A 30 -4.06 -32.28 34.66
N ARG A 31 -4.97 -31.52 34.09
CA ARG A 31 -5.35 -31.63 32.65
C ARG A 31 -4.19 -31.18 31.74
N VAL A 32 -3.58 -30.04 32.01
CA VAL A 32 -2.40 -29.57 31.28
C VAL A 32 -1.25 -30.59 31.37
N SER A 33 -0.98 -31.10 32.58
CA SER A 33 0.06 -32.08 32.79
C SER A 33 -0.16 -33.39 32.03
N ARG A 34 -1.42 -33.87 31.96
CA ARG A 34 -1.79 -35.05 31.15
C ARG A 34 -1.65 -34.80 29.64
N LEU A 35 -2.03 -33.66 29.14
CA LEU A 35 -1.91 -33.31 27.73
C LEU A 35 -0.44 -33.25 27.29
N VAL A 36 0.41 -32.59 28.09
CA VAL A 36 1.85 -32.52 27.81
C VAL A 36 2.49 -33.92 27.90
N ALA A 37 2.14 -34.72 28.91
CA ALA A 37 2.67 -36.08 29.05
C ALA A 37 2.21 -37.01 27.89
N ALA A 38 1.01 -36.80 27.37
CA ALA A 38 0.51 -37.49 26.18
C ALA A 38 1.29 -37.09 24.92
N LEU A 39 1.60 -35.80 24.77
CA LEU A 39 2.42 -35.27 23.66
C LEU A 39 3.85 -35.83 23.72
N GLU A 40 4.50 -35.83 24.93
CA GLU A 40 5.83 -36.39 25.12
C GLU A 40 5.88 -37.89 24.76
N ARG A 41 4.82 -38.65 25.06
CA ARG A 41 4.70 -40.07 24.64
C ARG A 41 4.54 -40.22 23.15
N GLU A 42 3.76 -39.36 22.51
CA GLU A 42 3.53 -39.39 21.08
C GLU A 42 4.81 -39.05 20.28
N ILE A 43 5.63 -38.14 20.83
CA ILE A 43 6.93 -37.75 20.24
C ILE A 43 8.04 -38.77 20.60
N GLY A 44 7.86 -39.51 21.67
CA GLY A 44 8.88 -40.48 22.15
C GLY A 44 10.01 -39.85 22.95
N GLY A 45 9.84 -38.62 23.44
CA GLY A 45 10.88 -37.91 24.20
C GLY A 45 10.34 -36.85 25.13
N LYS A 46 11.14 -36.48 26.14
CA LYS A 46 10.79 -35.42 27.09
C LYS A 46 10.97 -34.05 26.47
N LEU A 47 9.94 -33.21 26.56
CA LEU A 47 9.95 -31.82 26.08
C LEU A 47 10.30 -30.86 27.22
N PHE A 48 10.02 -31.24 28.47
CA PHE A 48 10.33 -30.46 29.67
C PHE A 48 11.19 -31.23 30.65
N ASN A 49 12.19 -30.53 31.18
CA ASN A 49 12.87 -30.92 32.41
C ASN A 49 12.06 -30.37 33.59
N ARG A 50 11.61 -31.27 34.49
CA ARG A 50 10.78 -30.93 35.64
C ARG A 50 11.52 -31.26 36.92
N THR A 51 11.71 -30.28 37.77
CA THR A 51 12.09 -30.44 39.15
C THR A 51 11.02 -29.89 40.07
N SER A 52 11.07 -30.13 41.35
CA SER A 52 10.12 -29.57 42.33
C SER A 52 10.15 -28.03 42.38
N ARG A 53 11.18 -27.39 41.81
CA ARG A 53 11.39 -25.93 41.85
C ARG A 53 11.45 -25.25 40.49
N ARG A 54 11.56 -25.99 39.37
CA ARG A 54 11.78 -25.39 38.05
C ARG A 54 11.24 -26.27 36.93
N VAL A 55 10.64 -25.60 35.94
CA VAL A 55 10.28 -26.17 34.64
C VAL A 55 11.14 -25.47 33.57
N ALA A 56 11.77 -26.25 32.71
CA ALA A 56 12.56 -25.70 31.57
C ALA A 56 12.39 -26.63 30.37
N LEU A 57 12.51 -26.08 29.16
CA LEU A 57 12.50 -26.88 27.94
C LEU A 57 13.78 -27.75 27.86
N THR A 58 13.64 -28.97 27.36
CA THR A 58 14.77 -29.77 26.89
C THR A 58 15.27 -29.25 25.52
N PRO A 59 16.45 -29.65 25.02
CA PRO A 59 16.86 -29.34 23.66
C PRO A 59 15.82 -29.75 22.60
N LEU A 60 15.22 -30.95 22.75
CA LEU A 60 14.11 -31.42 21.92
C LEU A 60 12.89 -30.49 22.07
N GLY A 61 12.55 -30.10 23.29
CA GLY A 61 11.46 -29.18 23.58
C GLY A 61 11.67 -27.80 22.94
N GLN A 62 12.90 -27.29 22.96
CA GLN A 62 13.23 -25.99 22.32
C GLN A 62 13.08 -26.04 20.80
N GLN A 63 13.59 -27.08 20.16
CA GLN A 63 13.45 -27.28 18.72
C GLN A 63 11.97 -27.43 18.35
N PHE A 64 11.23 -28.23 19.08
CA PHE A 64 9.80 -28.43 18.84
C PHE A 64 8.99 -27.17 19.07
N HIS A 65 9.32 -26.36 20.10
CA HIS A 65 8.68 -25.07 20.36
C HIS A 65 8.81 -24.13 19.18
N THR A 66 10.02 -23.94 18.62
CA THR A 66 10.26 -23.06 17.49
C THR A 66 9.43 -23.47 16.28
N GLN A 67 9.40 -24.76 15.95
CA GLN A 67 8.65 -25.26 14.79
C GLN A 67 7.13 -25.20 15.01
N LEU A 68 6.68 -25.60 16.21
CA LEU A 68 5.25 -25.62 16.52
C LEU A 68 4.65 -24.21 16.58
N THR A 69 5.38 -23.23 17.09
CA THR A 69 4.91 -21.83 17.16
C THR A 69 4.58 -21.31 15.75
N CYS A 70 5.47 -21.53 14.78
CA CYS A 70 5.21 -21.14 13.38
C CYS A 70 4.01 -21.88 12.80
N GLY A 71 3.94 -23.21 12.94
CA GLY A 71 2.84 -24.02 12.41
C GLY A 71 1.49 -23.69 13.05
N TYR A 72 1.48 -23.44 14.37
CA TYR A 72 0.28 -23.07 15.09
C TYR A 72 -0.25 -21.69 14.66
N ALA A 73 0.65 -20.71 14.50
CA ALA A 73 0.28 -19.38 13.98
C ALA A 73 -0.33 -19.47 12.58
N GLN A 74 0.27 -20.22 11.67
CA GLN A 74 -0.28 -20.43 10.31
C GLN A 74 -1.66 -21.07 10.34
N MET A 75 -1.87 -22.05 11.19
CA MET A 75 -3.17 -22.71 11.31
C MET A 75 -4.24 -21.75 11.88
N GLN A 76 -3.91 -20.90 12.86
CA GLN A 76 -4.82 -19.89 13.39
C GLN A 76 -5.20 -18.88 12.31
N VAL A 77 -4.25 -18.44 11.48
CA VAL A 77 -4.51 -17.58 10.33
C VAL A 77 -5.47 -18.26 9.36
N ALA A 78 -5.20 -19.50 8.95
CA ALA A 78 -6.07 -20.24 8.01
C ALA A 78 -7.50 -20.41 8.55
N LEU A 79 -7.64 -20.69 9.86
CA LEU A 79 -8.95 -20.82 10.50
C LEU A 79 -9.70 -19.47 10.55
N ALA A 80 -9.00 -18.38 10.86
CA ALA A 80 -9.56 -17.04 10.84
C ALA A 80 -10.01 -16.63 9.43
N GLU A 81 -9.19 -16.95 8.42
CA GLU A 81 -9.53 -16.71 7.01
C GLU A 81 -10.76 -17.51 6.56
N ALA A 82 -10.82 -18.79 6.90
CA ALA A 82 -11.98 -19.62 6.59
C ALA A 82 -13.27 -19.11 7.26
N ARG A 83 -13.18 -18.70 8.52
CA ARG A 83 -14.32 -18.08 9.24
C ARG A 83 -14.76 -16.76 8.59
N THR A 84 -13.81 -15.94 8.18
CA THR A 84 -14.08 -14.68 7.47
C THR A 84 -14.71 -14.96 6.11
N ALA A 85 -14.19 -15.92 5.36
CA ALA A 85 -14.77 -16.33 4.07
C ALA A 85 -16.20 -16.87 4.23
N ALA A 86 -16.46 -17.66 5.27
CA ALA A 86 -17.80 -18.23 5.54
C ALA A 86 -18.84 -17.15 5.94
N ARG A 87 -18.39 -16.05 6.55
CA ARG A 87 -19.27 -14.92 6.96
C ARG A 87 -19.37 -13.83 5.89
N GLY A 88 -18.61 -13.93 4.81
CA GLY A 88 -18.41 -12.86 3.82
C GLY A 88 -17.47 -11.76 4.35
N ILE A 89 -17.17 -10.81 3.49
CA ILE A 89 -16.37 -9.64 3.87
C ILE A 89 -17.27 -8.63 4.56
N THR A 90 -17.02 -8.37 5.85
CA THR A 90 -17.84 -7.49 6.69
C THR A 90 -16.98 -6.48 7.45
N GLY A 91 -17.62 -5.48 8.08
CA GLY A 91 -16.96 -4.42 8.85
C GLY A 91 -16.66 -3.18 8.01
N ALA A 92 -15.69 -2.37 8.42
CA ALA A 92 -15.33 -1.12 7.72
C ALA A 92 -14.00 -1.27 6.98
N LEU A 93 -13.90 -0.64 5.81
CA LEU A 93 -12.69 -0.49 5.00
C LEU A 93 -12.47 1.00 4.71
N ARG A 94 -11.39 1.56 5.25
CA ARG A 94 -11.04 2.97 5.13
C ARG A 94 -10.03 3.15 4.02
N ILE A 95 -10.42 3.87 2.96
CA ILE A 95 -9.57 4.13 1.79
C ILE A 95 -9.15 5.59 1.81
N GLY A 96 -7.85 5.83 1.92
CA GLY A 96 -7.26 7.15 1.79
C GLY A 96 -6.99 7.49 0.32
N CYS A 97 -7.26 8.72 -0.08
CA CYS A 97 -6.86 9.25 -1.37
C CYS A 97 -6.53 10.75 -1.26
N MET A 98 -5.64 11.22 -2.11
CA MET A 98 -5.37 12.66 -2.24
C MET A 98 -6.35 13.28 -3.23
N ILE A 99 -6.49 14.61 -3.19
CA ILE A 99 -7.29 15.36 -4.18
C ILE A 99 -6.87 15.08 -5.63
N THR A 100 -5.60 14.71 -5.83
CA THR A 100 -5.02 14.40 -7.14
C THR A 100 -5.22 12.95 -7.59
N THR A 101 -5.54 12.02 -6.67
CA THR A 101 -5.67 10.58 -6.93
C THR A 101 -7.09 10.06 -6.79
N GLY A 102 -7.99 10.82 -6.16
CA GLY A 102 -9.43 10.56 -6.21
C GLY A 102 -9.96 10.72 -7.65
N GLY A 103 -11.11 10.15 -7.92
CA GLY A 103 -11.76 10.33 -9.21
C GLY A 103 -12.44 9.07 -9.74
N PRO A 104 -12.78 9.02 -11.05
CA PRO A 104 -13.62 7.95 -11.61
C PRO A 104 -13.08 6.53 -11.43
N ALA A 105 -11.75 6.35 -11.44
CA ALA A 105 -11.16 5.02 -11.26
C ALA A 105 -11.39 4.50 -9.82
N LEU A 106 -11.18 5.35 -8.82
CA LEU A 106 -11.46 5.02 -7.43
C LEU A 106 -12.97 4.78 -7.22
N ALA A 107 -13.84 5.64 -7.77
CA ALA A 107 -15.29 5.47 -7.65
C ALA A 107 -15.72 4.10 -8.22
N ARG A 108 -15.29 3.74 -9.43
CA ARG A 108 -15.57 2.42 -10.03
C ARG A 108 -15.08 1.24 -9.16
N LEU A 109 -13.90 1.39 -8.53
CA LEU A 109 -13.37 0.36 -7.63
C LEU A 109 -14.28 0.19 -6.41
N VAL A 110 -14.66 1.30 -5.77
CA VAL A 110 -15.52 1.30 -4.59
C VAL A 110 -16.90 0.74 -4.91
N ASP A 111 -17.54 1.20 -6.00
CA ASP A 111 -18.86 0.72 -6.42
C ASP A 111 -18.85 -0.80 -6.66
N LYS A 112 -17.83 -1.29 -7.40
CA LYS A 112 -17.71 -2.72 -7.70
C LYS A 112 -17.41 -3.57 -6.46
N PHE A 113 -16.61 -3.05 -5.53
CA PHE A 113 -16.34 -3.69 -4.26
C PHE A 113 -17.59 -3.75 -3.37
N SER A 114 -18.30 -2.63 -3.19
CA SER A 114 -19.51 -2.55 -2.37
C SER A 114 -20.62 -3.43 -2.90
N ALA A 115 -20.78 -3.53 -4.22
CA ALA A 115 -21.75 -4.45 -4.84
C ALA A 115 -21.44 -5.93 -4.55
N ARG A 116 -20.16 -6.31 -4.44
CA ARG A 116 -19.71 -7.67 -4.13
C ARG A 116 -19.75 -7.99 -2.63
N HIS A 117 -19.54 -6.99 -1.81
CA HIS A 117 -19.37 -7.13 -0.37
C HIS A 117 -20.26 -6.14 0.40
N PRO A 118 -21.60 -6.30 0.31
CA PRO A 118 -22.56 -5.34 0.92
C PRO A 118 -22.47 -5.27 2.44
N GLY A 119 -21.85 -6.27 3.09
CA GLY A 119 -21.59 -6.26 4.54
C GLY A 119 -20.35 -5.47 4.95
N CYS A 120 -19.58 -4.91 3.99
CA CYS A 120 -18.38 -4.11 4.26
C CYS A 120 -18.63 -2.65 3.90
N GLU A 121 -18.68 -1.80 4.92
CA GLU A 121 -18.80 -0.35 4.74
C GLU A 121 -17.48 0.23 4.22
N VAL A 122 -17.52 1.01 3.14
CA VAL A 122 -16.36 1.70 2.60
C VAL A 122 -16.43 3.18 2.93
N THR A 123 -15.38 3.70 3.56
CA THR A 123 -15.23 5.14 3.83
C THR A 123 -14.04 5.70 3.07
N LEU A 124 -14.20 6.90 2.50
CA LEU A 124 -13.13 7.62 1.78
C LEU A 124 -12.60 8.73 2.66
N HIS A 125 -11.28 8.80 2.79
CA HIS A 125 -10.56 9.78 3.59
C HIS A 125 -9.64 10.60 2.69
N GLN A 126 -9.75 11.92 2.78
CA GLN A 126 -8.81 12.81 2.07
C GLN A 126 -7.49 12.90 2.86
N LEU A 127 -6.38 12.61 2.19
CA LEU A 127 -5.04 12.63 2.76
C LEU A 127 -4.31 13.92 2.42
N GLY A 128 -3.35 14.27 3.27
CA GLY A 128 -2.38 15.31 3.00
C GLY A 128 -1.43 14.92 1.86
N ILE A 129 -1.12 15.87 0.98
CA ILE A 129 -0.30 15.59 -0.21
C ILE A 129 1.18 15.36 0.14
N TRP A 130 1.69 16.00 1.19
CA TRP A 130 3.11 15.98 1.54
C TRP A 130 3.54 14.76 2.36
N GLU A 131 2.59 14.11 3.02
CA GLU A 131 2.83 12.90 3.83
C GLU A 131 1.84 11.78 3.43
N PRO A 132 1.91 11.27 2.19
CA PRO A 132 0.88 10.43 1.61
C PRO A 132 0.68 9.08 2.34
N TYR A 133 1.64 8.64 3.14
CA TYR A 133 1.60 7.34 3.84
C TYR A 133 1.49 7.46 5.36
N ARG A 134 1.39 8.69 5.92
CA ARG A 134 1.31 8.91 7.36
C ARG A 134 0.11 8.21 7.99
N ASP A 135 -1.07 8.45 7.46
CA ASP A 135 -2.33 7.96 8.02
C ASP A 135 -2.46 6.44 7.83
N LEU A 136 -1.83 5.90 6.78
CA LEU A 136 -1.69 4.46 6.56
C LEU A 136 -0.82 3.80 7.65
N ARG A 137 0.34 4.37 7.96
CA ARG A 137 1.25 3.88 9.02
C ARG A 137 0.66 4.01 10.42
N ARG A 138 -0.21 5.00 10.64
CA ARG A 138 -0.96 5.16 11.89
C ARG A 138 -2.19 4.26 12.01
N GLY A 139 -2.54 3.53 10.96
CA GLY A 139 -3.74 2.72 10.92
C GLY A 139 -5.05 3.54 10.90
N GLU A 140 -4.97 4.82 10.52
CA GLU A 140 -6.13 5.69 10.35
C GLU A 140 -6.87 5.36 9.05
N VAL A 141 -6.16 4.86 8.03
CA VAL A 141 -6.70 4.25 6.82
C VAL A 141 -6.11 2.86 6.60
N ASP A 142 -6.83 1.99 5.91
CA ASP A 142 -6.43 0.60 5.65
C ASP A 142 -5.70 0.47 4.32
N VAL A 143 -6.06 1.28 3.34
CA VAL A 143 -5.49 1.32 1.98
C VAL A 143 -5.36 2.78 1.54
N VAL A 144 -4.30 3.09 0.82
CA VAL A 144 -4.15 4.36 0.11
C VAL A 144 -4.22 4.10 -1.39
N VAL A 145 -5.00 4.90 -2.11
CA VAL A 145 -4.96 4.95 -3.57
C VAL A 145 -4.05 6.08 -4.01
N ASN A 146 -2.92 5.71 -4.60
CA ASN A 146 -1.86 6.66 -5.00
C ASN A 146 -1.10 6.15 -6.24
N TRP A 147 -0.20 6.98 -6.74
CA TRP A 147 0.74 6.62 -7.80
C TRP A 147 1.68 5.54 -7.31
N LEU A 148 1.80 4.45 -8.07
CA LEU A 148 2.60 3.27 -7.69
C LEU A 148 4.08 3.47 -8.00
N ALA A 149 4.71 4.38 -7.28
CA ALA A 149 6.16 4.54 -7.20
C ALA A 149 6.56 4.41 -5.72
N VAL A 150 6.50 3.18 -5.23
CA VAL A 150 6.69 2.84 -3.81
C VAL A 150 8.01 2.09 -3.67
N ASP A 151 8.91 2.63 -2.86
CA ASP A 151 10.18 2.01 -2.46
C ASP A 151 10.30 2.06 -0.92
N GLU A 152 9.21 1.71 -0.24
CA GLU A 152 9.10 1.71 1.20
C GLU A 152 8.98 0.25 1.68
N PRO A 153 9.90 -0.26 2.50
CA PRO A 153 9.97 -1.69 2.84
C PRO A 153 8.79 -2.19 3.68
N ASP A 154 8.08 -1.28 4.35
CA ASP A 154 6.89 -1.57 5.16
C ASP A 154 5.58 -1.53 4.36
N LEU A 155 5.64 -1.12 3.07
CA LEU A 155 4.46 -0.96 2.23
C LEU A 155 4.41 -1.99 1.10
N THR A 156 3.22 -2.44 0.79
CA THR A 156 2.93 -3.30 -0.37
C THR A 156 2.26 -2.47 -1.46
N ALA A 157 2.86 -2.46 -2.66
CA ALA A 157 2.23 -1.96 -3.87
C ALA A 157 1.28 -3.03 -4.43
N GLY A 158 0.02 -2.70 -4.52
CA GLY A 158 -1.05 -3.60 -4.98
C GLY A 158 -1.40 -3.42 -6.46
N PRO A 159 -2.59 -3.87 -6.87
CA PRO A 159 -3.03 -3.77 -8.26
C PRO A 159 -3.14 -2.33 -8.74
N VAL A 160 -2.79 -2.13 -10.02
CA VAL A 160 -3.09 -0.91 -10.78
C VAL A 160 -4.59 -0.83 -11.05
N ILE A 161 -5.17 0.35 -10.91
CA ILE A 161 -6.58 0.62 -11.24
C ILE A 161 -6.74 1.57 -12.43
N GLU A 162 -5.68 2.31 -12.80
CA GLU A 162 -5.65 3.23 -13.94
C GLU A 162 -4.21 3.54 -14.33
N TYR A 163 -3.98 3.84 -15.61
CA TYR A 163 -2.77 4.51 -16.10
C TYR A 163 -3.11 5.90 -16.58
N ARG A 164 -2.30 6.91 -16.22
CA ARG A 164 -2.48 8.28 -16.68
C ARG A 164 -1.26 8.79 -17.41
N ASP A 165 -1.53 9.38 -18.60
CA ASP A 165 -0.50 10.03 -19.39
C ASP A 165 0.11 11.20 -18.63
N ARG A 166 1.33 11.57 -19.01
CA ARG A 166 2.10 12.64 -18.38
C ARG A 166 1.92 13.94 -19.13
N VAL A 167 1.76 15.01 -18.36
CA VAL A 167 1.66 16.38 -18.88
C VAL A 167 2.61 17.29 -18.12
N LEU A 168 3.09 18.35 -18.79
CA LEU A 168 3.81 19.44 -18.15
C LEU A 168 2.83 20.59 -17.92
N ALA A 169 2.64 20.98 -16.66
CA ALA A 169 1.89 22.17 -16.31
C ALA A 169 2.82 23.38 -16.32
N VAL A 170 2.46 24.40 -17.08
CA VAL A 170 3.20 25.67 -17.20
C VAL A 170 2.23 26.85 -17.16
N GLY A 171 2.70 28.03 -16.78
CA GLY A 171 1.91 29.25 -16.92
C GLY A 171 1.60 29.57 -18.39
N ARG A 172 0.49 30.25 -18.66
CA ARG A 172 0.01 30.55 -20.02
C ARG A 172 1.01 31.33 -20.88
N THR A 173 1.84 32.16 -20.28
CA THR A 173 2.88 32.96 -20.97
C THR A 173 4.24 32.28 -21.05
N HIS A 174 4.33 31.04 -20.62
CA HIS A 174 5.58 30.28 -20.61
C HIS A 174 6.05 29.95 -22.03
N ARG A 175 7.37 29.92 -22.30
CA ARG A 175 7.96 29.64 -23.62
C ARG A 175 7.54 28.31 -24.26
N LEU A 176 7.09 27.36 -23.45
CA LEU A 176 6.63 26.06 -23.90
C LEU A 176 5.09 26.00 -24.10
N ALA A 177 4.35 27.03 -23.70
CA ALA A 177 2.88 27.02 -23.65
C ALA A 177 2.19 26.65 -24.95
N ASP A 178 2.77 27.07 -26.08
CA ASP A 178 2.22 26.87 -27.41
C ASP A 178 2.71 25.61 -28.13
N ARG A 179 3.48 24.75 -27.40
CA ARG A 179 3.96 23.50 -27.97
C ARG A 179 2.89 22.41 -27.90
N GLU A 180 2.77 21.64 -29.00
CA GLU A 180 1.88 20.45 -29.04
C GLU A 180 2.31 19.36 -28.08
N SER A 181 3.62 19.21 -27.86
CA SER A 181 4.20 18.29 -26.89
C SER A 181 5.60 18.73 -26.50
N VAL A 182 6.06 18.25 -25.33
CA VAL A 182 7.43 18.45 -24.84
C VAL A 182 8.11 17.10 -24.59
N SER A 183 9.44 17.13 -24.55
CA SER A 183 10.26 16.02 -24.08
C SER A 183 10.62 16.26 -22.62
N VAL A 184 10.96 15.19 -21.88
CA VAL A 184 11.58 15.31 -20.57
C VAL A 184 12.93 16.03 -20.65
N GLU A 185 13.60 16.02 -21.82
CA GLU A 185 14.83 16.79 -22.09
C GLU A 185 14.63 18.31 -21.97
N ASP A 186 13.44 18.80 -22.34
CA ASP A 186 13.11 20.23 -22.22
C ASP A 186 13.12 20.70 -20.75
N LEU A 187 12.92 19.77 -19.79
CA LEU A 187 12.90 20.08 -18.35
C LEU A 187 14.27 20.47 -17.78
N ALA A 188 15.38 20.11 -18.44
CA ALA A 188 16.71 20.50 -18.01
C ALA A 188 16.95 22.03 -18.09
N ASP A 189 16.14 22.73 -18.85
CA ASP A 189 16.20 24.19 -19.00
C ASP A 189 15.11 24.92 -18.19
N GLU A 190 14.39 24.15 -17.31
CA GLU A 190 13.27 24.66 -16.54
C GLU A 190 13.52 24.50 -15.03
N LYS A 191 12.72 25.21 -14.24
CA LYS A 191 12.78 25.13 -12.77
C LYS A 191 11.60 24.34 -12.24
N ALA A 192 11.86 23.21 -11.62
CA ALA A 192 10.89 22.48 -10.81
C ALA A 192 11.04 22.83 -9.32
N HIS A 193 10.06 22.51 -8.50
CA HIS A 193 10.20 22.69 -7.05
C HIS A 193 10.91 21.47 -6.42
N GLU A 194 11.54 21.70 -5.27
CA GLU A 194 12.00 20.65 -4.37
C GLU A 194 10.83 20.06 -3.60
N TRP A 195 10.88 18.74 -3.36
CA TRP A 195 9.95 18.09 -2.45
C TRP A 195 10.31 18.43 -0.99
N PRO A 196 9.31 18.59 -0.11
CA PRO A 196 9.58 18.84 1.30
C PRO A 196 10.31 17.65 1.96
N PRO A 197 11.06 17.87 3.03
CA PRO A 197 11.68 16.81 3.80
C PRO A 197 10.65 15.75 4.23
N GLY A 198 10.99 14.46 4.06
CA GLY A 198 10.10 13.35 4.39
C GLY A 198 9.13 12.93 3.27
N PHE A 199 9.07 13.66 2.16
CA PHE A 199 8.31 13.19 0.99
C PHE A 199 8.97 11.93 0.41
N PRO A 200 8.19 10.86 0.05
CA PRO A 200 8.75 9.63 -0.47
C PRO A 200 9.60 9.85 -1.72
N ALA A 201 10.89 9.48 -1.65
CA ALA A 201 11.85 9.81 -2.70
C ALA A 201 11.49 9.18 -4.05
N ALA A 202 11.11 7.89 -4.05
CA ALA A 202 10.71 7.19 -5.26
C ALA A 202 9.49 7.83 -5.93
N LEU A 203 8.49 8.25 -5.14
CA LEU A 203 7.32 8.96 -5.64
C LEU A 203 7.71 10.33 -6.22
N GLY A 204 8.55 11.06 -5.52
CA GLY A 204 9.04 12.37 -5.95
C GLY A 204 9.81 12.29 -7.28
N ASP A 205 10.71 11.33 -7.41
CA ASP A 205 11.52 11.12 -8.62
C ASP A 205 10.70 10.56 -9.80
N ALA A 206 9.65 9.80 -9.51
CA ALA A 206 8.70 9.35 -10.54
C ALA A 206 7.83 10.49 -11.06
N ILE A 207 7.48 11.47 -10.24
CA ILE A 207 6.72 12.66 -10.67
C ILE A 207 7.64 13.65 -11.37
N ILE A 208 8.75 14.03 -10.74
CA ILE A 208 9.75 14.94 -11.30
C ILE A 208 11.09 14.19 -11.32
N PRO A 209 11.56 13.68 -12.46
CA PRO A 209 12.87 13.02 -12.54
C PRO A 209 14.02 13.93 -12.07
N ARG A 210 15.08 13.35 -11.52
CA ARG A 210 16.27 14.14 -11.14
C ARG A 210 17.10 14.59 -12.33
N CYS A 211 17.14 13.73 -13.33
CA CYS A 211 17.86 13.97 -14.58
C CYS A 211 17.01 13.56 -15.78
N THR A 212 17.31 14.14 -16.92
CA THR A 212 16.77 13.74 -18.20
C THR A 212 17.40 12.42 -18.67
N PRO A 213 16.87 11.73 -19.69
CA PRO A 213 17.48 10.54 -20.28
C PRO A 213 18.91 10.76 -20.79
N SER A 214 19.26 11.96 -21.24
CA SER A 214 20.63 12.32 -21.64
C SER A 214 21.56 12.58 -20.43
N GLY A 215 21.06 12.50 -19.20
CA GLY A 215 21.83 12.72 -17.97
C GLY A 215 21.94 14.19 -17.54
N ARG A 216 21.24 15.11 -18.19
CA ARG A 216 21.22 16.53 -17.78
C ARG A 216 20.38 16.66 -16.49
N PRO A 217 20.86 17.35 -15.44
CA PRO A 217 20.09 17.57 -14.23
C PRO A 217 18.87 18.46 -14.50
N ILE A 218 17.74 18.16 -13.87
CA ILE A 218 16.55 19.01 -13.89
C ILE A 218 16.66 19.97 -12.70
N PRO A 219 16.79 21.29 -12.93
CA PRO A 219 16.99 22.28 -11.87
C PRO A 219 15.80 22.29 -10.91
N ARG A 220 16.10 22.21 -9.61
CA ARG A 220 15.10 22.30 -8.54
C ARG A 220 15.35 23.54 -7.71
N ILE A 221 14.29 24.26 -7.38
CA ILE A 221 14.36 25.44 -6.54
C ILE A 221 13.59 25.20 -5.24
N HIS A 222 14.17 25.67 -4.15
CA HIS A 222 13.47 25.71 -2.89
C HIS A 222 12.38 26.77 -2.95
N ILE A 223 11.13 26.34 -2.82
CA ILE A 223 9.97 27.21 -2.73
C ILE A 223 9.04 26.67 -1.65
N SER A 224 8.60 27.53 -0.75
CA SER A 224 7.66 27.10 0.29
C SER A 224 6.29 26.85 -0.34
N LEU A 225 5.87 25.58 -0.35
CA LEU A 225 4.56 25.16 -0.80
C LEU A 225 3.82 24.53 0.37
N SER A 226 2.80 25.21 0.86
CA SER A 226 1.97 24.74 1.98
C SER A 226 0.78 23.90 1.50
N SER A 227 0.37 24.12 0.25
CA SER A 227 -0.80 23.44 -0.36
C SER A 227 -0.60 23.18 -1.86
N VAL A 228 -1.52 22.42 -2.45
CA VAL A 228 -1.58 22.21 -3.90
C VAL A 228 -1.90 23.52 -4.61
N GLU A 229 -2.75 24.35 -4.02
CA GLU A 229 -3.15 25.65 -4.53
C GLU A 229 -1.95 26.61 -4.61
N ASP A 230 -1.03 26.54 -3.67
CA ASP A 230 0.22 27.29 -3.72
C ASP A 230 1.06 26.86 -4.92
N ALA A 231 1.23 25.54 -5.11
CA ALA A 231 1.97 25.00 -6.25
C ALA A 231 1.35 25.43 -7.58
N VAL A 232 0.03 25.33 -7.71
CA VAL A 232 -0.73 25.76 -8.89
C VAL A 232 -0.55 27.26 -9.15
N THR A 233 -0.54 28.07 -8.09
CA THR A 233 -0.30 29.52 -8.20
C THR A 233 1.12 29.82 -8.69
N GLN A 234 2.14 29.11 -8.20
CA GLN A 234 3.53 29.31 -8.65
C GLN A 234 3.72 28.88 -10.10
N ILE A 235 3.03 27.82 -10.54
CA ILE A 235 2.99 27.40 -11.96
C ILE A 235 2.37 28.50 -12.83
N ALA A 236 1.20 29.01 -12.45
CA ALA A 236 0.50 30.06 -13.20
C ALA A 236 1.35 31.34 -13.34
N ARG A 237 2.14 31.68 -12.30
CA ARG A 237 3.08 32.80 -12.30
C ARG A 237 4.38 32.55 -13.08
N GLY A 238 4.58 31.33 -13.61
CA GLY A 238 5.79 30.96 -14.34
C GLY A 238 7.05 30.83 -13.46
N GLN A 239 6.89 30.70 -12.15
CA GLN A 239 8.02 30.53 -11.22
C GLN A 239 8.60 29.11 -11.26
N ILE A 240 7.75 28.14 -11.53
CA ILE A 240 8.09 26.73 -11.69
C ILE A 240 7.28 26.10 -12.83
N VAL A 241 7.79 25.01 -13.36
CA VAL A 241 7.02 24.06 -14.16
C VAL A 241 6.78 22.79 -13.35
N HIS A 242 5.72 22.04 -13.65
CA HIS A 242 5.42 20.83 -12.89
C HIS A 242 4.97 19.68 -13.80
N PRO A 243 5.78 18.62 -13.97
CA PRO A 243 5.33 17.38 -14.57
C PRO A 243 4.22 16.76 -13.72
N HIS A 244 3.09 16.45 -14.34
CA HIS A 244 1.92 15.91 -13.66
C HIS A 244 1.26 14.82 -14.51
N MET A 245 0.18 14.25 -13.98
CA MET A 245 -0.66 13.30 -14.68
C MET A 245 -1.86 14.00 -15.29
N ALA A 246 -2.23 13.60 -16.49
CA ALA A 246 -3.38 14.17 -17.20
C ALA A 246 -4.71 13.96 -16.45
N GLY A 247 -5.67 14.84 -16.67
CA GLY A 247 -7.03 14.69 -16.16
C GLY A 247 -7.26 15.14 -14.72
N ILE A 248 -6.31 15.86 -14.09
CA ILE A 248 -6.48 16.43 -12.74
C ILE A 248 -7.23 17.74 -12.83
N PRO A 249 -8.45 17.83 -12.25
CA PRO A 249 -9.31 19.02 -12.42
C PRO A 249 -8.69 20.32 -11.91
N LEU A 250 -7.90 20.25 -10.83
CA LEU A 250 -7.28 21.40 -10.19
C LEU A 250 -6.34 22.20 -11.12
N LEU A 251 -5.75 21.52 -12.11
CA LEU A 251 -4.88 22.13 -13.12
C LEU A 251 -5.65 22.68 -14.32
N ARG A 252 -6.98 22.51 -14.41
CA ARG A 252 -7.81 23.05 -15.48
C ARG A 252 -8.19 24.51 -15.20
N ARG A 253 -7.21 25.38 -15.34
CA ARG A 253 -7.35 26.83 -15.16
C ARG A 253 -7.00 27.54 -16.46
N SER A 254 -7.58 28.73 -16.68
CA SER A 254 -7.33 29.54 -17.90
C SER A 254 -5.91 30.11 -17.97
N ASP A 255 -5.22 30.22 -16.82
CA ASP A 255 -3.85 30.74 -16.68
C ASP A 255 -2.78 29.63 -16.67
N ILE A 256 -3.16 28.35 -16.82
CA ILE A 256 -2.25 27.21 -16.91
C ILE A 256 -2.46 26.46 -18.22
N MET A 257 -1.35 26.06 -18.84
CA MET A 257 -1.32 25.18 -20.01
C MET A 257 -0.81 23.80 -19.60
N LEU A 258 -1.48 22.75 -20.09
CA LEU A 258 -1.11 21.35 -19.88
C LEU A 258 -0.61 20.76 -21.19
N ILE A 259 0.66 20.51 -21.29
CA ILE A 259 1.34 20.09 -22.51
C ILE A 259 1.73 18.60 -22.36
N PRO A 260 1.35 17.71 -23.30
CA PRO A 260 1.76 16.30 -23.24
C PRO A 260 3.29 16.13 -23.19
N ILE A 261 3.78 15.29 -22.27
CA ILE A 261 5.19 14.84 -22.24
C ILE A 261 5.26 13.53 -23.02
N ARG A 262 5.94 13.53 -24.18
CA ARG A 262 5.87 12.42 -25.15
C ARG A 262 6.69 11.18 -24.76
N ASP A 263 7.71 11.33 -23.92
CA ASP A 263 8.75 10.33 -23.61
C ASP A 263 8.82 9.91 -22.13
N LEU A 264 7.87 10.33 -21.31
CA LEU A 264 7.62 9.73 -20.01
C LEU A 264 6.51 8.66 -20.11
N PRO A 265 6.71 7.49 -19.48
CA PRO A 265 5.66 6.48 -19.45
C PRO A 265 4.44 6.96 -18.66
N PRO A 266 3.24 6.47 -18.98
CA PRO A 266 2.06 6.72 -18.16
C PRO A 266 2.29 6.27 -16.72
N MET A 267 1.77 7.05 -15.77
CA MET A 267 1.92 6.77 -14.35
C MET A 267 0.83 5.81 -13.88
N PRO A 268 1.19 4.67 -13.25
CA PRO A 268 0.21 3.75 -12.68
C PRO A 268 -0.40 4.33 -11.39
N LEU A 269 -1.72 4.39 -11.33
CA LEU A 269 -2.51 4.64 -10.13
C LEU A 269 -2.96 3.31 -9.57
N GLY A 270 -2.78 3.06 -8.29
CA GLY A 270 -3.16 1.79 -7.68
C GLY A 270 -3.26 1.84 -6.17
N MET A 271 -3.33 0.67 -5.58
CA MET A 271 -3.52 0.48 -4.15
C MET A 271 -2.19 0.31 -3.43
N ILE A 272 -2.09 0.84 -2.21
CA ILE A 272 -0.92 0.71 -1.33
C ILE A 272 -1.42 0.43 0.08
N TRP A 273 -0.82 -0.52 0.79
CA TRP A 273 -1.14 -0.80 2.20
C TRP A 273 0.10 -1.19 2.99
N CYS A 274 0.03 -1.10 4.33
CA CYS A 274 1.08 -1.63 5.19
C CYS A 274 1.09 -3.15 5.11
N THR A 275 2.23 -3.74 4.77
CA THR A 275 2.40 -5.19 4.63
C THR A 275 1.96 -5.95 5.89
N ALA A 276 2.31 -5.42 7.07
CA ALA A 276 1.94 -6.00 8.36
C ALA A 276 0.43 -5.92 8.69
N HIS A 277 -0.31 -5.03 8.04
CA HIS A 277 -1.74 -4.81 8.30
C HIS A 277 -2.65 -5.43 7.23
N GLU A 278 -2.09 -6.18 6.29
CA GLU A 278 -2.89 -6.86 5.27
C GLU A 278 -3.93 -7.79 5.91
N ASN A 279 -5.16 -7.70 5.43
CA ASN A 279 -6.29 -8.46 5.94
C ASN A 279 -7.25 -8.87 4.82
N ALA A 280 -8.28 -9.66 5.16
CA ALA A 280 -9.23 -10.18 4.18
C ALA A 280 -9.97 -9.08 3.38
N ARG A 281 -10.25 -7.90 3.97
CA ARG A 281 -10.89 -6.77 3.29
C ARG A 281 -9.96 -6.15 2.25
N ILE A 282 -8.69 -5.95 2.61
CA ILE A 282 -7.66 -5.44 1.69
C ILE A 282 -7.47 -6.39 0.51
N ARG A 283 -7.35 -7.71 0.77
CA ARG A 283 -7.24 -8.74 -0.29
C ARG A 283 -8.48 -8.77 -1.19
N ALA A 284 -9.67 -8.65 -0.64
CA ALA A 284 -10.91 -8.61 -1.43
C ALA A 284 -10.99 -7.35 -2.31
N LEU A 285 -10.56 -6.18 -1.80
CA LEU A 285 -10.46 -4.96 -2.60
C LEU A 285 -9.43 -5.13 -3.73
N ALA A 286 -8.27 -5.72 -3.44
CA ALA A 286 -7.23 -6.00 -4.42
C ALA A 286 -7.72 -6.95 -5.53
N ALA A 287 -8.41 -8.03 -5.16
CA ALA A 287 -9.03 -8.95 -6.11
C ALA A 287 -10.12 -8.26 -6.96
N THR A 288 -10.86 -7.32 -6.35
CA THR A 288 -11.83 -6.51 -7.10
C THR A 288 -11.13 -5.59 -8.10
N ALA A 289 -10.04 -4.93 -7.71
CA ALA A 289 -9.23 -4.09 -8.59
C ALA A 289 -8.68 -4.87 -9.79
N GLN A 290 -8.12 -6.07 -9.58
CA GLN A 290 -7.64 -6.95 -10.66
C GLN A 290 -8.72 -7.32 -11.67
N SER A 291 -9.99 -7.36 -11.25
CA SER A 291 -11.13 -7.65 -12.12
C SER A 291 -11.66 -6.44 -12.92
N ILE A 292 -11.08 -5.26 -12.73
CA ILE A 292 -11.42 -4.05 -13.49
C ILE A 292 -10.62 -4.04 -14.78
N HIS A 293 -11.33 -3.94 -15.92
CA HIS A 293 -10.65 -3.73 -17.19
C HIS A 293 -10.04 -2.32 -17.22
N ILE A 294 -8.71 -2.26 -17.37
CA ILE A 294 -7.97 -1.01 -17.52
C ILE A 294 -7.81 -0.77 -19.03
N PRO A 295 -8.48 0.23 -19.60
CA PRO A 295 -8.27 0.55 -21.02
C PRO A 295 -6.82 0.99 -21.23
N PRO A 296 -6.20 0.65 -22.39
CA PRO A 296 -4.88 1.14 -22.73
C PRO A 296 -4.87 2.68 -22.69
N SER A 297 -3.78 3.28 -22.21
CA SER A 297 -3.61 4.73 -22.18
C SER A 297 -3.82 5.30 -23.58
N HIS A 298 -4.34 6.52 -23.70
CA HIS A 298 -4.72 7.16 -24.98
C HIS A 298 -3.58 7.26 -26.02
N ARG A 299 -2.33 7.01 -25.63
CA ARG A 299 -1.15 7.01 -26.52
C ARG A 299 -1.11 5.87 -27.54
N THR A 300 -1.89 4.80 -27.37
CA THR A 300 -1.95 3.68 -28.33
C THR A 300 -2.94 3.91 -29.49
N ARG A 301 -3.73 4.97 -29.46
CA ARG A 301 -4.50 5.38 -30.64
C ARG A 301 -3.59 6.17 -31.57
N ARG A 302 -2.92 5.46 -32.51
CA ARG A 302 -2.33 6.09 -33.69
C ARG A 302 -3.40 6.94 -34.36
N HIS A 303 -3.15 8.25 -34.51
CA HIS A 303 -3.92 9.06 -35.43
C HIS A 303 -3.93 8.36 -36.80
N PRO A 304 -5.09 8.22 -37.45
CA PRO A 304 -5.10 7.76 -38.82
C PRO A 304 -4.30 8.79 -39.63
N THR A 305 -3.32 8.31 -40.37
CA THR A 305 -2.57 9.11 -41.36
C THR A 305 -3.58 9.72 -42.32
N PRO A 306 -3.57 11.04 -42.60
CA PRO A 306 -4.37 11.61 -43.66
C PRO A 306 -3.97 10.92 -44.98
N GLN A 307 -4.95 10.40 -45.70
CA GLN A 307 -4.72 9.93 -47.06
C GLN A 307 -4.49 11.20 -47.92
N PRO A 308 -3.46 11.22 -48.77
CA PRO A 308 -3.29 12.31 -49.74
C PRO A 308 -4.40 12.17 -50.80
N GLU A 309 -5.08 13.32 -51.07
CA GLU A 309 -5.92 13.49 -52.26
C GLU A 309 -5.08 13.55 -53.52
#